data_a13b3f8349d547001be3b782bec7532e
#
_entry.id   a13b3f8349d547001be3b782bec7532e
#
_cell.length_a   1.000
_cell.length_b   1.000
_cell.length_c   1.000
_cell.angle_alpha   90.00
_cell.angle_beta   90.00
_cell.angle_gamma   90.00
#
_symmetry.space_group_name_H-M   'P 1'
#
loop_
_entity.id
_entity.type
_entity.pdbx_description
1 polymer ?
#
loop_
_entity_poly.entity_id
_entity_poly.type
_entity_poly.pdbx_seq_one_letter_code
_entity_poly.pdbx_strand_id
1 'polypeptide(L)'
;MLITLLICLLTFAISIWCFASEEKLDKFILNPYRLNRNKNYYTLLTSGFIHADWMHLIFNMVSFYSFGKNLEMTVGPIRFILFYLGTILITSAISWRKNLNNPRYSTLGASGGVCGVLFATILFLSGSFSLYDVYTNSGSGCDLRGFVFGLYLFFLQKRCRGRN
;
A
#
# COMPACT_ATOMS: atom_id res chain seq x y z
N MET A 1 9.02 12.79 9.77
CA MET A 1 9.84 11.60 9.41
C MET A 1 9.71 10.44 10.40
N LEU A 2 9.42 10.74 11.66
CA LEU A 2 9.30 9.72 12.72
C LEU A 2 8.10 8.77 12.46
N ILE A 3 6.97 9.32 12.05
CA ILE A 3 5.73 8.53 11.82
C ILE A 3 5.90 7.57 10.65
N THR A 4 6.49 8.02 9.54
CA THR A 4 6.80 7.15 8.39
C THR A 4 7.66 5.96 8.82
N LEU A 5 8.71 6.20 9.60
CA LEU A 5 9.58 5.14 10.10
C LEU A 5 8.84 4.18 11.05
N LEU A 6 8.04 4.72 11.98
CA LEU A 6 7.24 3.90 12.91
C LEU A 6 6.25 3.00 12.18
N ILE A 7 5.56 3.51 11.15
CA ILE A 7 4.64 2.71 10.32
C ILE A 7 5.41 1.62 9.58
N CYS A 8 6.58 1.93 9.00
CA CYS A 8 7.43 0.92 8.35
C CYS A 8 7.81 -0.21 9.33
N LEU A 9 8.34 0.15 10.50
CA LEU A 9 8.77 -0.82 11.51
C LEU A 9 7.60 -1.68 12.01
N LEU A 10 6.45 -1.06 12.28
CA LEU A 10 5.24 -1.76 12.70
C LEU A 10 4.76 -2.74 11.63
N THR A 11 4.68 -2.29 10.38
CA THR A 11 4.26 -3.11 9.23
C THR A 11 5.23 -4.27 9.01
N PHE A 12 6.53 -4.02 9.14
CA PHE A 12 7.57 -5.04 9.04
C PHE A 12 7.39 -6.10 10.13
N ALA A 13 7.25 -5.67 11.38
CA ALA A 13 7.07 -6.58 12.53
C ALA A 13 5.80 -7.43 12.40
N ILE A 14 4.67 -6.82 12.03
CA ILE A 14 3.39 -7.54 11.85
C ILE A 14 3.49 -8.54 10.69
N SER A 15 4.10 -8.17 9.58
CA SER A 15 4.25 -9.06 8.41
C SER A 15 5.13 -10.26 8.74
N ILE A 16 6.27 -10.07 9.41
CA ILE A 16 7.14 -11.17 9.84
C ILE A 16 6.40 -12.10 10.81
N TRP A 17 5.67 -11.52 11.76
CA TRP A 17 4.86 -12.33 12.69
C TRP A 17 3.81 -13.17 11.98
N CYS A 18 3.21 -12.65 10.89
CA CYS A 18 2.25 -13.39 10.06
C CYS A 18 2.92 -14.44 9.17
N PHE A 19 4.17 -14.23 8.71
CA PHE A 19 4.91 -15.24 7.94
C PHE A 19 5.18 -16.53 8.72
N ALA A 20 5.16 -16.47 10.05
CA ALA A 20 5.38 -17.62 10.90
C ALA A 20 4.20 -18.61 10.95
N SER A 21 3.00 -18.26 10.43
CA SER A 21 1.82 -19.12 10.48
C SER A 21 0.76 -18.68 9.46
N GLU A 22 0.33 -19.63 8.62
CA GLU A 22 -0.76 -19.41 7.66
C GLU A 22 -2.09 -19.05 8.37
N GLU A 23 -2.33 -19.58 9.55
CA GLU A 23 -3.50 -19.28 10.36
C GLU A 23 -3.56 -17.79 10.74
N LYS A 24 -2.41 -17.22 11.13
CA LYS A 24 -2.32 -15.78 11.43
C LYS A 24 -2.59 -14.94 10.19
N LEU A 25 -2.00 -15.33 9.07
CA LEU A 25 -2.23 -14.64 7.80
C LEU A 25 -3.72 -14.67 7.43
N ASP A 26 -4.37 -15.85 7.54
CA ASP A 26 -5.78 -16.03 7.21
C ASP A 26 -6.72 -15.23 8.12
N LYS A 27 -6.33 -15.03 9.38
CA LYS A 27 -7.10 -14.24 10.36
C LYS A 27 -7.14 -12.74 10.01
N PHE A 28 -6.07 -12.19 9.46
CA PHE A 28 -5.93 -10.76 9.21
C PHE A 28 -6.11 -10.35 7.73
N ILE A 29 -6.14 -11.32 6.81
CA ILE A 29 -6.38 -11.07 5.39
C ILE A 29 -7.82 -10.59 5.14
N LEU A 30 -7.99 -9.66 4.22
CA LEU A 30 -9.31 -9.23 3.79
C LEU A 30 -9.88 -10.22 2.77
N ASN A 31 -10.87 -11.02 3.19
CA ASN A 31 -11.71 -11.81 2.31
C ASN A 31 -13.13 -11.21 2.33
N PRO A 32 -13.55 -10.54 1.25
CA PRO A 32 -14.84 -9.86 1.16
C PRO A 32 -16.05 -10.75 1.43
N TYR A 33 -16.01 -11.99 0.97
CA TYR A 33 -17.07 -12.96 1.16
C TYR A 33 -17.23 -13.36 2.64
N ARG A 34 -16.10 -13.60 3.34
CA ARG A 34 -16.11 -13.90 4.78
C ARG A 34 -16.48 -12.68 5.61
N LEU A 35 -15.99 -11.50 5.25
CA LEU A 35 -16.31 -10.25 5.93
C LEU A 35 -17.81 -10.01 5.99
N ASN A 36 -18.52 -10.23 4.87
CA ASN A 36 -19.96 -10.01 4.80
C ASN A 36 -20.76 -10.97 5.70
N ARG A 37 -20.25 -12.18 5.94
CA ARG A 37 -20.89 -13.21 6.79
C ARG A 37 -20.49 -13.13 8.24
N ASN A 38 -19.20 -12.98 8.52
CA ASN A 38 -18.63 -13.08 9.86
C ASN A 38 -18.45 -11.71 10.53
N LYS A 39 -18.72 -10.61 9.80
CA LYS A 39 -18.60 -9.21 10.27
C LYS A 39 -17.19 -8.85 10.79
N ASN A 40 -16.14 -9.46 10.25
CA ASN A 40 -14.74 -9.23 10.63
C ASN A 40 -14.21 -7.91 10.05
N TYR A 41 -14.88 -6.79 10.36
CA TYR A 41 -14.57 -5.46 9.78
C TYR A 41 -13.15 -4.96 10.06
N TYR A 42 -12.50 -5.46 11.11
CA TYR A 42 -11.10 -5.14 11.40
C TYR A 42 -10.15 -5.48 10.23
N THR A 43 -10.50 -6.49 9.42
CA THR A 43 -9.70 -6.90 8.25
C THR A 43 -9.60 -5.84 7.16
N LEU A 44 -10.52 -4.86 7.13
CA LEU A 44 -10.42 -3.70 6.24
C LEU A 44 -9.16 -2.86 6.52
N LEU A 45 -8.74 -2.83 7.78
CA LEU A 45 -7.54 -2.10 8.18
C LEU A 45 -6.32 -3.02 8.30
N THR A 46 -6.46 -4.17 8.97
CA THR A 46 -5.33 -5.05 9.28
C THR A 46 -4.69 -5.66 8.05
N SER A 47 -5.48 -5.92 7.00
CA SER A 47 -4.96 -6.40 5.72
C SER A 47 -3.93 -5.46 5.07
N GLY A 48 -3.98 -4.17 5.38
CA GLY A 48 -3.00 -3.19 4.91
C GLY A 48 -1.63 -3.26 5.60
N PHE A 49 -1.50 -4.04 6.69
CA PHE A 49 -0.25 -4.18 7.44
C PHE A 49 0.39 -5.57 7.33
N ILE A 50 -0.22 -6.48 6.56
CA ILE A 50 0.31 -7.81 6.32
C ILE A 50 0.67 -7.99 4.85
N HIS A 51 1.65 -8.84 4.56
CA HIS A 51 2.16 -9.07 3.21
C HIS A 51 2.18 -10.56 2.89
N ALA A 52 2.15 -10.91 1.59
CA ALA A 52 2.14 -12.30 1.14
C ALA A 52 3.53 -12.94 1.17
N ASP A 53 4.55 -12.12 0.92
CA ASP A 53 5.93 -12.56 0.77
C ASP A 53 6.91 -11.42 1.05
N TRP A 54 8.20 -11.77 1.17
CA TRP A 54 9.29 -10.85 1.45
C TRP A 54 9.45 -9.76 0.40
N MET A 55 9.35 -10.11 -0.88
CA MET A 55 9.51 -9.14 -1.97
C MET A 55 8.40 -8.10 -1.94
N HIS A 56 7.15 -8.55 -1.71
CA HIS A 56 6.00 -7.67 -1.58
C HIS A 56 6.16 -6.72 -0.38
N LEU A 57 6.63 -7.22 0.77
CA LEU A 57 6.91 -6.41 1.95
C LEU A 57 7.98 -5.36 1.68
N ILE A 58 9.14 -5.79 1.18
CA ILE A 58 10.31 -4.91 0.96
C ILE A 58 9.95 -3.80 -0.03
N PHE A 59 9.35 -4.13 -1.18
CA PHE A 59 8.97 -3.11 -2.17
C PHE A 59 7.97 -2.09 -1.62
N ASN A 60 6.98 -2.53 -0.85
CA ASN A 60 6.04 -1.60 -0.21
C ASN A 60 6.75 -0.70 0.80
N MET A 61 7.63 -1.25 1.64
CA MET A 61 8.30 -0.48 2.69
C MET A 61 9.32 0.52 2.12
N VAL A 62 10.10 0.12 1.11
CA VAL A 62 11.01 1.02 0.41
C VAL A 62 10.25 2.17 -0.25
N SER A 63 9.17 1.86 -0.97
CA SER A 63 8.33 2.88 -1.60
C SER A 63 7.67 3.80 -0.57
N PHE A 64 7.07 3.22 0.46
CA PHE A 64 6.41 3.98 1.51
C PHE A 64 7.38 4.91 2.23
N TYR A 65 8.58 4.43 2.58
CA TYR A 65 9.60 5.26 3.24
C TYR A 65 10.08 6.39 2.33
N SER A 66 10.36 6.09 1.05
CA SER A 66 10.89 7.07 0.10
C SER A 66 9.93 8.24 -0.13
N PHE A 67 8.63 7.97 -0.26
CA PHE A 67 7.63 9.00 -0.53
C PHE A 67 6.98 9.53 0.76
N GLY A 68 6.75 8.66 1.73
CA GLY A 68 6.04 9.00 2.97
C GLY A 68 6.77 10.04 3.80
N LYS A 69 8.11 9.97 3.88
CA LYS A 69 8.89 10.98 4.61
C LYS A 69 8.68 12.40 4.05
N ASN A 70 8.60 12.54 2.73
CA ASN A 70 8.40 13.83 2.08
C ASN A 70 6.97 14.34 2.31
N LEU A 71 5.98 13.45 2.18
CA LEU A 71 4.59 13.80 2.45
C LEU A 71 4.38 14.17 3.93
N GLU A 72 4.95 13.38 4.88
CA GLU A 72 4.88 13.68 6.32
C GLU A 72 5.45 15.06 6.64
N MET A 73 6.60 15.45 6.03
CA MET A 73 7.18 16.78 6.21
C MET A 73 6.30 17.88 5.64
N THR A 74 5.62 17.63 4.55
CA THR A 74 4.77 18.62 3.85
C THR A 74 3.44 18.85 4.57
N VAL A 75 2.73 17.77 4.94
CA VAL A 75 1.37 17.89 5.50
C VAL A 75 1.33 17.81 7.03
N GLY A 76 2.43 17.41 7.65
CA GLY A 76 2.55 17.17 9.09
C GLY A 76 2.12 15.76 9.52
N PRO A 77 2.56 15.31 10.72
CA PRO A 77 2.43 13.92 11.16
C PRO A 77 0.97 13.45 11.30
N ILE A 78 0.09 14.27 11.87
CA ILE A 78 -1.30 13.89 12.13
C ILE A 78 -2.06 13.71 10.81
N ARG A 79 -1.93 14.68 9.90
CA ARG A 79 -2.60 14.60 8.58
C ARG A 79 -2.08 13.44 7.76
N PHE A 80 -0.78 13.16 7.85
CA PHE A 80 -0.15 12.03 7.19
C PHE A 80 -0.73 10.69 7.64
N ILE A 81 -0.85 10.45 8.97
CA ILE A 81 -1.46 9.23 9.51
C ILE A 81 -2.90 9.09 9.03
N LEU A 82 -3.71 10.14 9.18
CA LEU A 82 -5.13 10.10 8.78
C LEU A 82 -5.28 9.83 7.29
N PHE A 83 -4.45 10.44 6.47
CA PHE A 83 -4.42 10.20 5.02
C PHE A 83 -4.05 8.75 4.69
N TYR A 84 -2.98 8.23 5.29
CA TYR A 84 -2.51 6.86 5.03
C TYR A 84 -3.55 5.81 5.44
N LEU A 85 -4.08 5.90 6.67
CA LEU A 85 -5.11 4.98 7.15
C LEU A 85 -6.41 5.13 6.35
N GLY A 86 -6.79 6.35 5.97
CA GLY A 86 -7.94 6.62 5.11
C GLY A 86 -7.81 5.96 3.74
N THR A 87 -6.63 6.04 3.10
CA THR A 87 -6.40 5.39 1.80
C THR A 87 -6.44 3.86 1.90
N ILE A 88 -5.93 3.25 2.97
CA ILE A 88 -6.06 1.81 3.23
C ILE A 88 -7.54 1.44 3.34
N LEU A 89 -8.31 2.15 4.17
CA LEU A 89 -9.73 1.86 4.38
C LEU A 89 -10.55 2.01 3.10
N ILE A 90 -10.32 3.07 2.32
CA ILE A 90 -11.03 3.32 1.06
C ILE A 90 -10.73 2.22 0.05
N THR A 91 -9.46 1.87 -0.16
CA THR A 91 -9.07 0.84 -1.12
C THR A 91 -9.56 -0.55 -0.70
N SER A 92 -9.54 -0.86 0.59
CA SER A 92 -10.10 -2.08 1.15
C SER A 92 -11.63 -2.13 0.99
N ALA A 93 -12.34 -1.03 1.24
CA ALA A 93 -13.78 -0.95 1.06
C ALA A 93 -14.20 -1.11 -0.41
N ILE A 94 -13.44 -0.54 -1.35
CA ILE A 94 -13.66 -0.74 -2.79
C ILE A 94 -13.45 -2.22 -3.16
N SER A 95 -12.38 -2.84 -2.67
CA SER A 95 -12.10 -4.27 -2.88
C SER A 95 -13.20 -5.15 -2.30
N TRP A 96 -13.68 -4.83 -1.11
CA TRP A 96 -14.80 -5.49 -0.47
C TRP A 96 -16.08 -5.43 -1.33
N ARG A 97 -16.51 -4.22 -1.73
CA ARG A 97 -17.72 -4.05 -2.54
C ARG A 97 -17.66 -4.77 -3.90
N LYS A 98 -16.48 -4.80 -4.52
CA LYS A 98 -16.30 -5.44 -5.83
C LYS A 98 -16.32 -6.97 -5.79
N ASN A 99 -16.00 -7.57 -4.63
CA ASN A 99 -15.76 -9.02 -4.53
C ASN A 99 -16.66 -9.71 -3.48
N LEU A 100 -17.79 -9.12 -3.11
CA LEU A 100 -18.73 -9.64 -2.09
C LEU A 100 -19.14 -11.09 -2.31
N ASN A 101 -19.31 -11.50 -3.56
CA ASN A 101 -19.80 -12.81 -3.95
C ASN A 101 -18.70 -13.79 -4.38
N ASN A 102 -17.43 -13.40 -4.26
CA ASN A 102 -16.31 -14.25 -4.66
C ASN A 102 -15.59 -14.85 -3.43
N PRO A 103 -15.85 -16.12 -3.07
CA PRO A 103 -15.25 -16.76 -1.90
C PRO A 103 -13.73 -17.01 -2.06
N ARG A 104 -13.23 -17.08 -3.32
CA ARG A 104 -11.82 -17.32 -3.61
C ARG A 104 -10.97 -16.05 -3.61
N TYR A 105 -11.60 -14.87 -3.59
CA TYR A 105 -10.87 -13.61 -3.60
C TYR A 105 -10.43 -13.24 -2.18
N SER A 106 -9.16 -12.97 -2.04
CA SER A 106 -8.57 -12.37 -0.83
C SER A 106 -7.55 -11.32 -1.24
N THR A 107 -7.38 -10.30 -0.41
CA THR A 107 -6.39 -9.24 -0.64
C THR A 107 -5.70 -8.84 0.65
N LEU A 108 -4.43 -8.49 0.51
CA LEU A 108 -3.57 -8.02 1.58
C LEU A 108 -2.46 -7.12 1.01
N GLY A 109 -1.79 -6.41 1.88
CA GLY A 109 -0.67 -5.54 1.57
C GLY A 109 -0.97 -4.05 1.67
N ALA A 110 0.05 -3.30 2.04
CA ALA A 110 0.01 -1.85 2.17
C ALA A 110 -0.18 -1.10 0.84
N SER A 111 -0.21 -1.81 -0.29
CA SER A 111 -0.09 -1.21 -1.64
C SER A 111 -1.11 -0.11 -1.93
N GLY A 112 -2.35 -0.25 -1.43
CA GLY A 112 -3.36 0.80 -1.58
C GLY A 112 -2.96 2.11 -0.88
N GLY A 113 -2.49 2.00 0.36
CA GLY A 113 -1.97 3.14 1.13
C GLY A 113 -0.69 3.70 0.54
N VAL A 114 0.24 2.84 0.10
CA VAL A 114 1.51 3.24 -0.54
C VAL A 114 1.25 4.00 -1.83
N CYS A 115 0.35 3.52 -2.69
CA CYS A 115 -0.06 4.23 -3.90
C CYS A 115 -0.68 5.60 -3.57
N GLY A 116 -1.54 5.68 -2.56
CA GLY A 116 -2.10 6.95 -2.11
C GLY A 116 -1.01 7.94 -1.67
N VAL A 117 -0.06 7.50 -0.86
CA VAL A 117 1.08 8.32 -0.42
C VAL A 117 1.94 8.77 -1.59
N LEU A 118 2.23 7.89 -2.53
CA LEU A 118 3.00 8.20 -3.74
C LEU A 118 2.31 9.28 -4.58
N PHE A 119 1.02 9.09 -4.89
CA PHE A 119 0.27 10.07 -5.69
C PHE A 119 0.14 11.42 -4.96
N ALA A 120 -0.13 11.41 -3.66
CA ALA A 120 -0.17 12.64 -2.88
C ALA A 120 1.19 13.35 -2.88
N THR A 121 2.28 12.62 -2.69
CA THR A 121 3.64 13.19 -2.73
C THR A 121 3.90 13.84 -4.08
N ILE A 122 3.56 13.18 -5.19
CA ILE A 122 3.72 13.74 -6.53
C ILE A 122 2.89 15.03 -6.67
N LEU A 123 1.63 15.03 -6.27
CA LEU A 123 0.74 16.19 -6.37
C LEU A 123 1.25 17.38 -5.55
N PHE A 124 1.69 17.15 -4.31
CA PHE A 124 2.20 18.22 -3.45
C PHE A 124 3.56 18.74 -3.88
N LEU A 125 4.44 17.88 -4.42
CA LEU A 125 5.74 18.30 -4.93
C LEU A 125 5.62 18.93 -6.32
N SER A 126 4.67 18.50 -7.17
CA SER A 126 4.44 19.09 -8.51
C SER A 126 3.86 20.51 -8.45
N GLY A 127 3.30 20.92 -7.32
CA GLY A 127 2.96 22.34 -7.06
C GLY A 127 4.18 23.28 -7.03
N SER A 128 5.38 22.72 -6.84
CA SER A 128 6.68 23.41 -6.92
C SER A 128 7.50 23.00 -8.16
N PHE A 129 7.08 21.93 -8.84
CA PHE A 129 7.70 21.39 -10.06
C PHE A 129 6.62 21.28 -11.14
N SER A 130 6.75 22.04 -12.20
CA SER A 130 5.90 21.88 -13.38
C SER A 130 6.02 20.44 -13.90
N LEU A 131 4.91 19.85 -14.33
CA LEU A 131 4.92 18.56 -15.05
C LEU A 131 5.90 18.58 -16.24
N TYR A 132 6.28 19.77 -16.69
CA TYR A 132 7.26 20.03 -17.72
C TYR A 132 8.69 19.68 -17.27
N ASP A 133 9.07 19.97 -16.01
CA ASP A 133 10.42 19.69 -15.49
C ASP A 133 10.66 18.20 -15.27
N VAL A 134 9.61 17.45 -14.95
CA VAL A 134 9.65 15.98 -14.88
C VAL A 134 9.85 15.36 -16.26
N TYR A 135 9.40 16.05 -17.32
CA TYR A 135 9.51 15.58 -18.70
C TYR A 135 10.87 15.88 -19.34
N THR A 136 11.53 16.98 -18.97
CA THR A 136 12.74 17.49 -19.66
C THR A 136 14.05 17.19 -18.96
N ASN A 137 14.06 16.87 -17.66
CA ASN A 137 15.31 16.69 -16.89
C ASN A 137 15.64 15.20 -16.65
N SER A 138 15.73 14.41 -17.72
CA SER A 138 16.12 13.00 -17.69
C SER A 138 17.64 12.80 -17.77
N GLY A 139 18.37 13.53 -16.94
CA GLY A 139 19.82 13.39 -16.86
C GLY A 139 20.30 13.35 -15.42
N SER A 140 20.51 12.13 -14.86
CA SER A 140 21.13 11.87 -13.57
C SER A 140 20.22 11.85 -12.33
N GLY A 141 19.26 10.95 -12.30
CA GLY A 141 18.57 10.55 -11.06
C GLY A 141 17.79 9.27 -11.32
N CYS A 142 17.76 8.34 -10.36
CA CYS A 142 16.95 7.13 -10.46
C CYS A 142 15.61 7.46 -11.10
N ASP A 143 15.36 6.88 -12.27
CA ASP A 143 14.15 7.13 -13.07
C ASP A 143 12.91 6.73 -12.26
N LEU A 144 12.35 7.72 -11.55
CA LEU A 144 11.13 7.56 -10.73
C LEU A 144 9.98 6.99 -11.56
N ARG A 145 10.00 7.21 -12.89
CA ARG A 145 9.03 6.70 -13.86
C ARG A 145 9.20 5.21 -14.08
N GLY A 146 10.43 4.75 -14.26
CA GLY A 146 10.74 3.32 -14.40
C GLY A 146 10.37 2.56 -13.14
N PHE A 147 10.61 3.15 -11.96
CA PHE A 147 10.24 2.57 -10.67
C PHE A 147 8.71 2.53 -10.47
N VAL A 148 8.00 3.62 -10.74
CA VAL A 148 6.52 3.69 -10.64
C VAL A 148 5.87 2.79 -11.68
N PHE A 149 6.37 2.77 -12.90
CA PHE A 149 5.88 1.90 -13.98
C PHE A 149 6.18 0.43 -13.70
N GLY A 150 7.35 0.11 -13.18
CA GLY A 150 7.73 -1.24 -12.73
C GLY A 150 6.85 -1.74 -11.59
N LEU A 151 6.57 -0.90 -10.58
CA LEU A 151 5.61 -1.18 -9.52
C LEU A 151 4.20 -1.43 -10.07
N TYR A 152 3.73 -0.58 -10.99
CA TYR A 152 2.42 -0.72 -11.62
C TYR A 152 2.31 -2.04 -12.40
N LEU A 153 3.33 -2.39 -13.20
CA LEU A 153 3.38 -3.66 -13.93
C LEU A 153 3.46 -4.87 -12.98
N PHE A 154 4.26 -4.79 -11.92
CA PHE A 154 4.37 -5.85 -10.91
C PHE A 154 3.01 -6.12 -10.23
N PHE A 155 2.26 -5.08 -9.87
CA PHE A 155 0.93 -5.22 -9.28
C PHE A 155 -0.11 -5.74 -10.28
N LEU A 156 -0.03 -5.35 -11.56
CA LEU A 156 -0.90 -5.88 -12.61
C LEU A 156 -0.63 -7.37 -12.85
N GLN A 157 0.63 -7.79 -12.88
CA GLN A 157 1.02 -9.18 -13.15
C GLN A 157 0.58 -10.14 -12.03
N LYS A 158 0.61 -9.70 -10.78
CA LYS A 158 0.11 -10.49 -9.64
C LYS A 158 -1.42 -10.67 -9.66
N ARG A 159 -2.16 -9.72 -10.24
CA ARG A 159 -3.62 -9.79 -10.42
C ARG A 159 -4.04 -10.89 -11.41
N CYS A 160 -3.19 -11.25 -12.36
CA CYS A 160 -3.46 -12.29 -13.36
C CYS A 160 -3.13 -13.71 -12.86
N ARG A 161 -2.30 -13.88 -11.83
CA ARG A 161 -1.83 -15.20 -11.36
C ARG A 161 -2.77 -15.91 -10.38
N GLY A 162 -3.83 -15.27 -9.95
CA GLY A 162 -4.88 -15.83 -9.07
C GLY A 162 -6.06 -16.47 -9.81
N ARG A 163 -5.91 -16.80 -11.09
CA ARG A 163 -6.96 -17.41 -11.93
C ARG A 163 -6.50 -18.74 -12.56
N ASN A 164 -6.02 -19.67 -11.74
CA ASN A 164 -5.96 -21.09 -12.12
C ASN A 164 -6.41 -21.93 -10.94
#